data_e067d792b777b7e256fce0c6f9a9fc43
#
_entry.id   e067d792b777b7e256fce0c6f9a9fc43
#
_cell.length_a   1.000
_cell.length_b   1.000
_cell.length_c   1.000
_cell.angle_alpha   90.00
_cell.angle_beta   90.00
_cell.angle_gamma   90.00
#
_symmetry.space_group_name_H-M   'P 1'
#
loop_
_entity.id
_entity.type
_entity.pdbx_description
1 polymer ?
#
loop_
_entity_poly.entity_id
_entity_poly.type
_entity_poly.pdbx_seq_one_letter_code
_entity_poly.pdbx_strand_id
1 'polypeptide(L)'
;MHLFSIITILVVVSAAFAYINERFVKLPYTIGAMVITIVMSMVLTISGWINPELTNPLKELISQIDFSTVLLEIMLSFLLFAGALHTNFDQLKVQRGPILAFATFGVVLSTLLIGALMYYILPLLGLNIDFIYCLLFGALISPTDPIAVLGILKKVGVPKKLETKIVGESLFNDGVGVVIFLTIYAIAQKGLDNITAGEIGLLLLEEVVGGIVLGLALGFIAYRLLKTIDDYSTEVLITIAIVMGGYLLAQKLHFSGPLAVVVAGLIIGHDTVRDHTMSDMTELYVDKFWETWDALLNGVLFVLIGLEILILPFEQSYIIAGVIAIPIILMARFVSLGIPIKFYKKKLEFVPNTGLIMTWGGLRGGISIALALTLTKEMSSDPFLIITYIVVIFSIIVQGLSIGKVANKLIGEHHVEEVSIGH
;
A
#
# COMPACT_ATOMS: atom_id res chain seq x y z
N MET A 1 -1.85 8.90 27.62
CA MET A 1 -0.86 9.92 27.19
C MET A 1 -1.53 10.96 26.30
N HIS A 2 -1.08 12.22 26.28
CA HIS A 2 -1.64 13.20 25.36
C HIS A 2 -1.25 12.85 23.91
N LEU A 3 -2.18 12.97 22.97
CA LEU A 3 -1.98 12.74 21.54
C LEU A 3 -0.70 13.44 21.01
N PHE A 4 -0.45 14.65 21.49
CA PHE A 4 0.75 15.41 21.18
C PHE A 4 2.05 14.67 21.51
N SER A 5 2.12 13.99 22.66
CA SER A 5 3.32 13.25 23.05
C SER A 5 3.61 12.05 22.14
N ILE A 6 2.55 11.36 21.71
CA ILE A 6 2.66 10.23 20.77
C ILE A 6 3.20 10.73 19.43
N ILE A 7 2.56 11.77 18.85
CA ILE A 7 2.98 12.35 17.57
C ILE A 7 4.43 12.86 17.68
N THR A 8 4.79 13.51 18.79
CA THR A 8 6.16 14.02 19.01
C THR A 8 7.19 12.89 18.98
N ILE A 9 6.94 11.79 19.72
CA ILE A 9 7.86 10.64 19.74
C ILE A 9 8.01 10.05 18.34
N LEU A 10 6.92 9.83 17.63
CA LEU A 10 6.95 9.25 16.30
C LEU A 10 7.72 10.11 15.30
N VAL A 11 7.49 11.42 15.30
CA VAL A 11 8.20 12.36 14.42
C VAL A 11 9.69 12.43 14.79
N VAL A 12 10.03 12.52 16.07
CA VAL A 12 11.43 12.58 16.52
C VAL A 12 12.17 11.29 16.16
N VAL A 13 11.56 10.12 16.39
CA VAL A 13 12.17 8.83 16.07
C VAL A 13 12.31 8.67 14.54
N SER A 14 11.28 9.04 13.79
CA SER A 14 11.34 9.00 12.31
C SER A 14 12.44 9.91 11.76
N ALA A 15 12.56 11.13 12.29
CA ALA A 15 13.63 12.05 11.90
C ALA A 15 15.03 11.52 12.26
N ALA A 16 15.18 10.91 13.43
CA ALA A 16 16.43 10.28 13.83
C ALA A 16 16.80 9.11 12.89
N PHE A 17 15.84 8.28 12.51
CA PHE A 17 16.06 7.16 11.58
C PHE A 17 16.35 7.63 10.17
N ALA A 18 15.67 8.68 9.71
CA ALA A 18 15.97 9.34 8.44
C ALA A 18 17.43 9.83 8.41
N TYR A 19 17.88 10.50 9.47
CA TYR A 19 19.26 10.96 9.60
C TYR A 19 20.26 9.80 9.62
N ILE A 20 19.99 8.75 10.41
CA ILE A 20 20.84 7.55 10.49
C ILE A 20 20.93 6.88 9.12
N ASN A 21 19.79 6.74 8.42
CA ASN A 21 19.79 6.17 7.09
C ASN A 21 20.62 6.97 6.10
N GLU A 22 20.42 8.29 6.03
CA GLU A 22 21.11 9.16 5.08
C GLU A 22 22.63 9.19 5.35
N ARG A 23 23.02 9.20 6.61
CA ARG A 23 24.42 9.31 7.02
C ARG A 23 25.19 8.01 6.95
N PHE A 24 24.58 6.88 7.34
CA PHE A 24 25.29 5.61 7.61
C PHE A 24 24.82 4.46 6.73
N VAL A 25 23.49 4.27 6.57
CA VAL A 25 22.92 3.08 5.91
C VAL A 25 22.82 3.28 4.40
N LYS A 26 22.43 4.48 3.95
CA LYS A 26 22.32 4.88 2.53
C LYS A 26 21.39 4.02 1.68
N LEU A 27 20.38 3.44 2.28
CA LEU A 27 19.29 2.74 1.59
C LEU A 27 18.24 3.73 1.10
N PRO A 28 17.37 3.34 0.14
CA PRO A 28 16.15 4.11 -0.14
C PRO A 28 15.41 4.40 1.15
N TYR A 29 14.90 5.63 1.30
CA TYR A 29 14.38 6.16 2.56
C TYR A 29 13.43 5.22 3.29
N THR A 30 12.41 4.71 2.58
CA THR A 30 11.40 3.79 3.13
C THR A 30 11.98 2.47 3.62
N ILE A 31 12.88 1.85 2.82
CA ILE A 31 13.55 0.59 3.19
C ILE A 31 14.50 0.83 4.38
N GLY A 32 15.25 1.92 4.34
CA GLY A 32 16.19 2.27 5.41
C GLY A 32 15.48 2.52 6.74
N ALA A 33 14.40 3.29 6.74
CA ALA A 33 13.60 3.54 7.93
C ALA A 33 13.08 2.22 8.53
N MET A 34 12.53 1.34 7.69
CA MET A 34 12.01 0.06 8.18
C MET A 34 13.11 -0.87 8.72
N VAL A 35 14.25 -0.99 8.02
CA VAL A 35 15.37 -1.82 8.49
C VAL A 35 15.86 -1.35 9.85
N ILE A 36 16.06 -0.03 10.02
CA ILE A 36 16.50 0.55 11.28
C ILE A 36 15.47 0.27 12.38
N THR A 37 14.18 0.43 12.08
CA THR A 37 13.11 0.19 13.06
C THR A 37 13.03 -1.28 13.47
N ILE A 38 13.13 -2.22 12.53
CA ILE A 38 13.15 -3.67 12.83
C ILE A 38 14.36 -4.01 13.72
N VAL A 39 15.55 -3.52 13.38
CA VAL A 39 16.75 -3.74 14.19
C VAL A 39 16.57 -3.18 15.61
N MET A 40 16.03 -1.97 15.72
CA MET A 40 15.72 -1.38 17.03
C MET A 40 14.72 -2.24 17.81
N SER A 41 13.62 -2.66 17.17
CA SER A 41 12.60 -3.50 17.82
C SER A 41 13.14 -4.85 18.25
N MET A 42 14.02 -5.48 17.46
CA MET A 42 14.73 -6.71 17.87
C MET A 42 15.63 -6.48 19.08
N VAL A 43 16.40 -5.40 19.08
CA VAL A 43 17.26 -5.04 20.24
C VAL A 43 16.42 -4.80 21.49
N LEU A 44 15.31 -4.07 21.37
CA LEU A 44 14.38 -3.84 22.47
C LEU A 44 13.72 -5.13 22.96
N THR A 45 13.31 -6.03 22.06
CA THR A 45 12.74 -7.33 22.44
C THR A 45 13.75 -8.19 23.21
N ILE A 46 14.99 -8.28 22.73
CA ILE A 46 16.07 -9.02 23.40
C ILE A 46 16.39 -8.38 24.75
N SER A 47 16.48 -7.04 24.82
CA SER A 47 16.71 -6.35 26.09
C SER A 47 15.58 -6.55 27.09
N GLY A 48 14.33 -6.65 26.61
CA GLY A 48 13.17 -6.95 27.46
C GLY A 48 13.16 -8.36 28.03
N TRP A 49 13.79 -9.34 27.37
CA TRP A 49 14.00 -10.68 27.95
C TRP A 49 15.04 -10.65 29.11
N ILE A 50 15.99 -9.73 29.04
CA ILE A 50 17.02 -9.57 30.06
C ILE A 50 16.49 -8.70 31.23
N ASN A 51 15.80 -7.60 30.90
CA ASN A 51 15.22 -6.68 31.88
C ASN A 51 13.85 -6.14 31.38
N PRO A 52 12.74 -6.75 31.84
CA PRO A 52 11.38 -6.34 31.43
C PRO A 52 11.02 -4.88 31.79
N GLU A 53 11.63 -4.32 32.83
CA GLU A 53 11.36 -2.94 33.26
C GLU A 53 11.75 -1.89 32.21
N LEU A 54 12.68 -2.22 31.31
CA LEU A 54 13.09 -1.32 30.23
C LEU A 54 12.06 -1.26 29.11
N THR A 55 11.32 -2.33 28.86
CA THR A 55 10.40 -2.45 27.72
C THR A 55 8.93 -2.29 28.09
N ASN A 56 8.54 -2.57 29.32
CA ASN A 56 7.15 -2.46 29.78
C ASN A 56 6.56 -1.06 29.56
N PRO A 57 7.23 0.07 29.88
CA PRO A 57 6.70 1.39 29.62
C PRO A 57 6.48 1.68 28.14
N LEU A 58 7.36 1.15 27.27
CA LEU A 58 7.23 1.28 25.82
C LEU A 58 6.04 0.45 25.29
N LYS A 59 5.88 -0.79 25.76
CA LYS A 59 4.75 -1.65 25.39
C LYS A 59 3.42 -1.04 25.80
N GLU A 60 3.34 -0.48 27.02
CA GLU A 60 2.16 0.19 27.52
C GLU A 60 1.81 1.46 26.72
N LEU A 61 2.85 2.18 26.29
CA LEU A 61 2.71 3.34 25.42
C LEU A 61 2.20 2.95 24.02
N ILE A 62 2.76 1.91 23.44
CA ILE A 62 2.39 1.40 22.11
C ILE A 62 0.95 0.87 22.14
N SER A 63 0.56 0.14 23.18
CA SER A 63 -0.81 -0.42 23.29
C SER A 63 -1.91 0.63 23.44
N GLN A 64 -1.57 1.90 23.72
CA GLN A 64 -2.53 3.02 23.77
C GLN A 64 -2.78 3.68 22.40
N ILE A 65 -2.00 3.32 21.39
CA ILE A 65 -2.13 3.88 20.04
C ILE A 65 -3.13 3.02 19.26
N ASP A 66 -4.19 3.63 18.77
CA ASP A 66 -5.06 2.98 17.79
C ASP A 66 -4.40 3.07 16.39
N PHE A 67 -3.54 2.10 16.12
CA PHE A 67 -2.77 2.04 14.88
C PHE A 67 -3.68 1.94 13.65
N SER A 68 -4.77 1.20 13.72
CA SER A 68 -5.67 0.99 12.59
C SER A 68 -6.32 2.31 12.16
N THR A 69 -6.85 3.09 13.11
CA THR A 69 -7.43 4.40 12.83
C THR A 69 -6.39 5.37 12.28
N VAL A 70 -5.21 5.46 12.89
CA VAL A 70 -4.13 6.36 12.43
C VAL A 70 -3.70 6.00 11.00
N LEU A 71 -3.52 4.71 10.71
CA LEU A 71 -3.04 4.26 9.41
C LEU A 71 -4.11 4.37 8.32
N LEU A 72 -5.34 3.89 8.58
CA LEU A 72 -6.39 3.82 7.55
C LEU A 72 -7.12 5.13 7.35
N GLU A 73 -7.43 5.87 8.41
CA GLU A 73 -8.24 7.08 8.30
C GLU A 73 -7.40 8.32 8.00
N ILE A 74 -6.21 8.42 8.59
CA ILE A 74 -5.38 9.61 8.43
C ILE A 74 -4.31 9.39 7.37
N MET A 75 -3.37 8.45 7.62
CA MET A 75 -2.18 8.34 6.79
C MET A 75 -2.48 7.87 5.37
N LEU A 76 -3.38 6.88 5.22
CA LEU A 76 -3.70 6.30 3.91
C LEU A 76 -4.27 7.35 2.95
N SER A 77 -5.16 8.23 3.42
CA SER A 77 -5.76 9.26 2.58
C SER A 77 -4.71 10.22 2.00
N PHE A 78 -3.75 10.65 2.81
CA PHE A 78 -2.66 11.54 2.37
C PHE A 78 -1.68 10.83 1.44
N LEU A 79 -1.27 9.60 1.77
CA LEU A 79 -0.33 8.82 0.95
C LEU A 79 -0.90 8.53 -0.43
N LEU A 80 -2.17 8.11 -0.51
CA LEU A 80 -2.84 7.84 -1.78
C LEU A 80 -3.00 9.10 -2.62
N PHE A 81 -3.37 10.23 -2.01
CA PHE A 81 -3.47 11.50 -2.71
C PHE A 81 -2.11 11.96 -3.25
N ALA A 82 -1.05 11.92 -2.42
CA ALA A 82 0.30 12.27 -2.85
C ALA A 82 0.77 11.41 -4.03
N GLY A 83 0.54 10.09 -3.95
CA GLY A 83 0.84 9.16 -5.04
C GLY A 83 0.04 9.47 -6.33
N ALA A 84 -1.23 9.82 -6.19
CA ALA A 84 -2.09 10.19 -7.31
C ALA A 84 -1.67 11.52 -7.95
N LEU A 85 -1.35 12.52 -7.13
CA LEU A 85 -0.93 13.85 -7.56
C LEU A 85 0.32 13.82 -8.44
N HIS A 86 1.29 12.96 -8.11
CA HIS A 86 2.55 12.82 -8.85
C HIS A 86 2.50 11.81 -10.01
N THR A 87 1.31 11.27 -10.30
CA THR A 87 1.15 10.26 -11.34
C THR A 87 0.78 10.90 -12.68
N ASN A 88 1.57 10.63 -13.73
CA ASN A 88 1.30 11.15 -15.07
C ASN A 88 0.02 10.52 -15.66
N PHE A 89 -1.04 11.32 -15.74
CA PHE A 89 -2.37 10.89 -16.19
C PHE A 89 -2.38 10.41 -17.64
N ASP A 90 -1.65 11.05 -18.56
CA ASP A 90 -1.65 10.70 -19.98
C ASP A 90 -1.03 9.32 -20.19
N GLN A 91 0.01 8.98 -19.45
CA GLN A 91 0.60 7.65 -19.47
C GLN A 91 -0.34 6.60 -18.88
N LEU A 92 -1.05 6.94 -17.79
CA LEU A 92 -2.10 6.08 -17.22
C LEU A 92 -3.22 5.82 -18.22
N LYS A 93 -3.67 6.85 -18.95
CA LYS A 93 -4.74 6.75 -19.96
C LYS A 93 -4.38 5.76 -21.07
N VAL A 94 -3.13 5.75 -21.54
CA VAL A 94 -2.65 4.78 -22.53
C VAL A 94 -2.65 3.36 -21.98
N GLN A 95 -2.26 3.18 -20.74
CA GLN A 95 -2.12 1.86 -20.08
C GLN A 95 -3.35 1.47 -19.22
N ARG A 96 -4.47 2.22 -19.32
CA ARG A 96 -5.65 2.06 -18.44
C ARG A 96 -6.22 0.64 -18.42
N GLY A 97 -6.26 -0.04 -19.58
CA GLY A 97 -6.82 -1.39 -19.66
C GLY A 97 -6.07 -2.41 -18.79
N PRO A 98 -4.77 -2.61 -19.02
CA PRO A 98 -3.95 -3.46 -18.14
C PRO A 98 -3.97 -3.04 -16.69
N ILE A 99 -3.82 -1.74 -16.39
CA ILE A 99 -3.78 -1.22 -15.02
C ILE A 99 -5.08 -1.56 -14.28
N LEU A 100 -6.24 -1.25 -14.85
CA LEU A 100 -7.52 -1.59 -14.24
C LEU A 100 -7.71 -3.09 -14.09
N ALA A 101 -7.28 -3.90 -15.08
CA ALA A 101 -7.37 -5.35 -14.98
C ALA A 101 -6.46 -5.92 -13.85
N PHE A 102 -5.25 -5.36 -13.66
CA PHE A 102 -4.37 -5.76 -12.58
C PHE A 102 -4.94 -5.33 -11.21
N ALA A 103 -5.43 -4.09 -11.10
CA ALA A 103 -5.92 -3.53 -9.85
C ALA A 103 -7.29 -4.09 -9.42
N THR A 104 -8.11 -4.60 -10.33
CA THR A 104 -9.43 -5.17 -10.00
C THR A 104 -9.42 -6.68 -10.07
N PHE A 105 -9.41 -7.25 -11.27
CA PHE A 105 -9.39 -8.70 -11.47
C PHE A 105 -8.18 -9.36 -10.80
N GLY A 106 -6.99 -8.73 -10.90
CA GLY A 106 -5.77 -9.21 -10.27
C GLY A 106 -5.90 -9.32 -8.75
N VAL A 107 -6.46 -8.30 -8.09
CA VAL A 107 -6.67 -8.29 -6.64
C VAL A 107 -7.72 -9.31 -6.22
N VAL A 108 -8.88 -9.38 -6.89
CA VAL A 108 -9.91 -10.39 -6.60
C VAL A 108 -9.36 -11.80 -6.74
N LEU A 109 -8.69 -12.10 -7.85
CA LEU A 109 -8.12 -13.43 -8.07
C LEU A 109 -7.02 -13.76 -7.06
N SER A 110 -6.16 -12.80 -6.73
CA SER A 110 -5.13 -12.95 -5.69
C SER A 110 -5.76 -13.25 -4.33
N THR A 111 -6.80 -12.50 -3.94
CA THR A 111 -7.57 -12.71 -2.70
C THR A 111 -8.12 -14.13 -2.62
N LEU A 112 -8.79 -14.59 -3.69
CA LEU A 112 -9.37 -15.94 -3.74
C LEU A 112 -8.30 -17.03 -3.68
N LEU A 113 -7.21 -16.89 -4.43
CA LEU A 113 -6.12 -17.87 -4.45
C LEU A 113 -5.42 -17.95 -3.09
N ILE A 114 -5.08 -16.80 -2.49
CA ILE A 114 -4.42 -16.78 -1.19
C ILE A 114 -5.35 -17.33 -0.12
N GLY A 115 -6.62 -16.87 -0.08
CA GLY A 115 -7.60 -17.34 0.89
C GLY A 115 -7.82 -18.85 0.81
N ALA A 116 -8.01 -19.39 -0.41
CA ALA A 116 -8.20 -20.82 -0.62
C ALA A 116 -6.96 -21.62 -0.20
N LEU A 117 -5.76 -21.23 -0.61
CA LEU A 117 -4.53 -21.95 -0.28
C LEU A 117 -4.25 -21.90 1.23
N MET A 118 -4.44 -20.76 1.87
CA MET A 118 -4.26 -20.65 3.33
C MET A 118 -5.28 -21.52 4.08
N TYR A 119 -6.54 -21.58 3.63
CA TYR A 119 -7.56 -22.44 4.23
C TYR A 119 -7.17 -23.92 4.24
N TYR A 120 -6.50 -24.43 3.21
CA TYR A 120 -6.03 -25.83 3.17
C TYR A 120 -4.68 -26.05 3.89
N ILE A 121 -3.86 -25.03 4.02
CA ILE A 121 -2.50 -25.16 4.58
C ILE A 121 -2.48 -24.92 6.09
N LEU A 122 -3.24 -23.94 6.61
CA LEU A 122 -3.23 -23.60 8.03
C LEU A 122 -3.62 -24.77 8.95
N PRO A 123 -4.61 -25.62 8.63
CA PRO A 123 -4.91 -26.80 9.44
C PRO A 123 -3.76 -27.78 9.59
N LEU A 124 -2.85 -27.88 8.60
CA LEU A 124 -1.66 -28.74 8.68
C LEU A 124 -0.66 -28.24 9.75
N LEU A 125 -0.79 -26.99 10.16
CA LEU A 125 0.00 -26.36 11.23
C LEU A 125 -0.76 -26.29 12.56
N GLY A 126 -1.93 -26.93 12.65
CA GLY A 126 -2.80 -26.88 13.82
C GLY A 126 -3.66 -25.64 13.95
N LEU A 127 -3.74 -24.81 12.92
CA LEU A 127 -4.50 -23.56 12.89
C LEU A 127 -5.79 -23.77 12.09
N ASN A 128 -6.87 -24.13 12.78
CA ASN A 128 -8.18 -24.30 12.16
C ASN A 128 -8.90 -22.95 12.08
N ILE A 129 -8.81 -22.32 10.92
CA ILE A 129 -9.38 -20.99 10.66
C ILE A 129 -10.43 -21.12 9.56
N ASP A 130 -11.59 -20.49 9.75
CA ASP A 130 -12.68 -20.51 8.79
C ASP A 130 -12.30 -19.86 7.46
N PHE A 131 -12.89 -20.36 6.37
CA PHE A 131 -12.60 -19.91 5.01
C PHE A 131 -12.79 -18.39 4.81
N ILE A 132 -13.82 -17.82 5.45
CA ILE A 132 -14.10 -16.38 5.35
C ILE A 132 -12.96 -15.54 5.92
N TYR A 133 -12.34 -15.98 7.01
CA TYR A 133 -11.19 -15.28 7.61
C TYR A 133 -9.90 -15.49 6.80
N CYS A 134 -9.74 -16.64 6.16
CA CYS A 134 -8.66 -16.83 5.19
C CYS A 134 -8.83 -15.93 3.95
N LEU A 135 -10.08 -15.68 3.52
CA LEU A 135 -10.35 -14.67 2.47
C LEU A 135 -10.03 -13.25 2.92
N LEU A 136 -10.32 -12.89 4.18
CA LEU A 136 -9.92 -11.62 4.75
C LEU A 136 -8.40 -11.44 4.69
N PHE A 137 -7.66 -12.49 5.09
CA PHE A 137 -6.19 -12.47 4.95
C PHE A 137 -5.76 -12.31 3.49
N GLY A 138 -6.41 -13.01 2.57
CA GLY A 138 -6.16 -12.85 1.13
C GLY A 138 -6.41 -11.42 0.66
N ALA A 139 -7.48 -10.78 1.13
CA ALA A 139 -7.83 -9.40 0.75
C ALA A 139 -6.84 -8.38 1.31
N LEU A 140 -6.49 -8.46 2.59
CA LEU A 140 -5.57 -7.50 3.22
C LEU A 140 -4.13 -7.59 2.68
N ILE A 141 -3.71 -8.77 2.20
CA ILE A 141 -2.35 -8.97 1.70
C ILE A 141 -2.24 -8.80 0.17
N SER A 142 -3.34 -8.65 -0.56
CA SER A 142 -3.33 -8.52 -2.01
C SER A 142 -2.89 -7.15 -2.53
N PRO A 143 -3.19 -6.00 -1.91
CA PRO A 143 -2.66 -4.70 -2.31
C PRO A 143 -1.14 -4.64 -2.26
N THR A 144 -0.53 -3.79 -3.11
CA THR A 144 0.94 -3.66 -3.22
C THR A 144 1.38 -2.23 -3.20
N ASP A 145 2.45 -1.94 -2.48
CA ASP A 145 3.04 -0.62 -2.33
C ASP A 145 4.18 -0.40 -3.34
N PRO A 146 4.08 0.59 -4.25
CA PRO A 146 5.11 0.86 -5.24
C PRO A 146 6.21 1.77 -4.73
N ILE A 147 6.00 2.50 -3.62
CA ILE A 147 6.86 3.63 -3.21
C ILE A 147 8.31 3.19 -3.04
N ALA A 148 8.53 2.11 -2.29
CA ALA A 148 9.87 1.58 -2.05
C ALA A 148 10.54 1.05 -3.33
N VAL A 149 9.76 0.53 -4.28
CA VAL A 149 10.26 -0.07 -5.53
C VAL A 149 10.56 0.97 -6.57
N LEU A 150 9.72 1.99 -6.71
CA LEU A 150 9.85 3.01 -7.75
C LEU A 150 11.19 3.73 -7.73
N GLY A 151 11.65 4.14 -6.55
CA GLY A 151 12.95 4.80 -6.41
C GLY A 151 14.11 3.94 -6.89
N ILE A 152 14.02 2.62 -6.74
CA ILE A 152 15.03 1.65 -7.20
C ILE A 152 14.90 1.41 -8.70
N LEU A 153 13.70 1.18 -9.21
CA LEU A 153 13.45 0.92 -10.62
C LEU A 153 13.82 2.12 -11.51
N LYS A 154 13.56 3.35 -11.03
CA LYS A 154 14.01 4.59 -11.72
C LYS A 154 15.53 4.66 -11.82
N LYS A 155 16.27 4.33 -10.75
CA LYS A 155 17.75 4.29 -10.76
C LYS A 155 18.29 3.23 -11.71
N VAL A 156 17.59 2.12 -11.88
CA VAL A 156 17.95 1.01 -12.78
C VAL A 156 17.60 1.33 -14.24
N GLY A 157 16.76 2.34 -14.49
CA GLY A 157 16.38 2.76 -15.84
C GLY A 157 15.38 1.83 -16.52
N VAL A 158 14.43 1.28 -15.76
CA VAL A 158 13.36 0.45 -16.37
C VAL A 158 12.51 1.29 -17.35
N PRO A 159 12.00 0.67 -18.44
CA PRO A 159 11.15 1.38 -19.40
C PRO A 159 9.94 2.05 -18.73
N LYS A 160 9.65 3.31 -19.10
CA LYS A 160 8.53 4.08 -18.53
C LYS A 160 7.17 3.35 -18.63
N LYS A 161 6.95 2.56 -19.71
CA LYS A 161 5.74 1.74 -19.86
C LYS A 161 5.56 0.73 -18.72
N LEU A 162 6.64 0.18 -18.18
CA LEU A 162 6.60 -0.75 -17.05
C LEU A 162 6.42 0.01 -15.73
N GLU A 163 7.15 1.11 -15.54
CA GLU A 163 6.99 1.99 -14.38
C GLU A 163 5.53 2.44 -14.23
N THR A 164 4.92 2.97 -15.31
CA THR A 164 3.51 3.39 -15.31
C THR A 164 2.54 2.27 -14.93
N LYS A 165 2.80 1.03 -15.38
CA LYS A 165 1.96 -0.12 -15.01
C LYS A 165 2.07 -0.44 -13.52
N ILE A 166 3.28 -0.41 -12.96
CA ILE A 166 3.52 -0.68 -11.55
C ILE A 166 2.86 0.39 -10.67
N VAL A 167 3.08 1.68 -10.99
CA VAL A 167 2.49 2.81 -10.26
C VAL A 167 0.97 2.77 -10.34
N GLY A 168 0.44 2.68 -11.57
CA GLY A 168 -1.00 2.71 -11.79
C GLY A 168 -1.70 1.50 -11.18
N GLU A 169 -1.12 0.30 -11.29
CA GLU A 169 -1.66 -0.88 -10.62
C GLU A 169 -1.77 -0.65 -9.12
N SER A 170 -0.67 -0.21 -8.49
CA SER A 170 -0.60 -0.07 -7.05
C SER A 170 -1.51 1.03 -6.52
N LEU A 171 -1.57 2.18 -7.22
CA LEU A 171 -2.45 3.28 -6.84
C LEU A 171 -3.93 2.87 -6.77
N PHE A 172 -4.38 2.05 -7.73
CA PHE A 172 -5.77 1.60 -7.75
C PHE A 172 -6.01 0.33 -6.94
N ASN A 173 -5.03 -0.57 -6.81
CA ASN A 173 -5.21 -1.81 -6.07
C ASN A 173 -5.32 -1.57 -4.56
N ASP A 174 -4.72 -0.51 -4.04
CA ASP A 174 -4.88 -0.11 -2.64
C ASP A 174 -6.35 0.25 -2.35
N GLY A 175 -6.95 1.10 -3.19
CA GLY A 175 -8.36 1.44 -3.06
C GLY A 175 -9.30 0.25 -3.25
N VAL A 176 -9.07 -0.57 -4.28
CA VAL A 176 -9.87 -1.77 -4.56
C VAL A 176 -9.69 -2.83 -3.48
N GLY A 177 -8.46 -3.02 -3.00
CA GLY A 177 -8.16 -4.00 -1.94
C GLY A 177 -8.85 -3.66 -0.62
N VAL A 178 -8.86 -2.38 -0.23
CA VAL A 178 -9.60 -1.92 0.95
C VAL A 178 -11.10 -2.18 0.79
N VAL A 179 -11.69 -1.87 -0.36
CA VAL A 179 -13.12 -2.13 -0.62
C VAL A 179 -13.44 -3.63 -0.53
N ILE A 180 -12.63 -4.49 -1.16
CA ILE A 180 -12.82 -5.95 -1.10
C ILE A 180 -12.68 -6.43 0.36
N PHE A 181 -11.67 -5.95 1.08
CA PHE A 181 -11.48 -6.30 2.48
C PHE A 181 -12.68 -5.89 3.34
N LEU A 182 -13.14 -4.64 3.26
CA LEU A 182 -14.28 -4.14 4.03
C LEU A 182 -15.57 -4.91 3.70
N THR A 183 -15.77 -5.26 2.44
CA THR A 183 -16.92 -6.09 2.02
C THR A 183 -16.86 -7.48 2.65
N ILE A 184 -15.72 -8.17 2.58
CA ILE A 184 -15.56 -9.49 3.20
C ILE A 184 -15.66 -9.38 4.73
N TYR A 185 -15.14 -8.32 5.31
CA TYR A 185 -15.22 -8.01 6.75
C TYR A 185 -16.69 -7.85 7.21
N ALA A 186 -17.48 -7.08 6.46
CA ALA A 186 -18.90 -6.92 6.74
C ALA A 186 -19.68 -8.26 6.63
N ILE A 187 -19.33 -9.09 5.64
CA ILE A 187 -19.90 -10.45 5.51
C ILE A 187 -19.51 -11.31 6.73
N ALA A 188 -18.25 -11.26 7.14
CA ALA A 188 -17.75 -12.02 8.27
C ALA A 188 -18.41 -11.61 9.60
N GLN A 189 -18.73 -10.32 9.77
CA GLN A 189 -19.44 -9.82 10.95
C GLN A 189 -20.92 -10.20 10.98
N LYS A 190 -21.61 -10.12 9.82
CA LYS A 190 -23.04 -10.40 9.74
C LYS A 190 -23.36 -11.91 9.68
N GLY A 191 -22.39 -12.72 9.25
CA GLY A 191 -22.59 -14.12 8.91
C GLY A 191 -23.13 -14.31 7.49
N LEU A 192 -22.65 -15.35 6.81
CA LEU A 192 -23.00 -15.65 5.40
C LEU A 192 -24.50 -15.86 5.16
N ASP A 193 -25.22 -16.37 6.15
CA ASP A 193 -26.66 -16.69 6.05
C ASP A 193 -27.54 -15.42 6.12
N ASN A 194 -26.99 -14.30 6.56
CA ASN A 194 -27.71 -13.04 6.79
C ASN A 194 -27.47 -11.98 5.72
N ILE A 195 -26.76 -12.29 4.64
CA ILE A 195 -26.45 -11.35 3.57
C ILE A 195 -26.68 -12.00 2.19
N THR A 196 -27.37 -11.30 1.32
CA THR A 196 -27.63 -11.77 -0.03
C THR A 196 -26.54 -11.34 -1.02
N ALA A 197 -26.35 -12.09 -2.11
CA ALA A 197 -25.42 -11.70 -3.17
C ALA A 197 -25.79 -10.34 -3.80
N GLY A 198 -27.09 -9.99 -3.83
CA GLY A 198 -27.54 -8.67 -4.31
C GLY A 198 -27.10 -7.54 -3.38
N GLU A 199 -27.17 -7.71 -2.07
CA GLU A 199 -26.69 -6.72 -1.09
C GLU A 199 -25.17 -6.54 -1.19
N ILE A 200 -24.41 -7.63 -1.35
CA ILE A 200 -22.95 -7.54 -1.57
C ILE A 200 -22.64 -6.73 -2.84
N GLY A 201 -23.34 -7.04 -3.94
CA GLY A 201 -23.17 -6.31 -5.19
C GLY A 201 -23.51 -4.82 -5.08
N LEU A 202 -24.56 -4.50 -4.33
CA LEU A 202 -24.97 -3.11 -4.07
C LEU A 202 -23.94 -2.37 -3.23
N LEU A 203 -23.45 -2.96 -2.13
CA LEU A 203 -22.39 -2.38 -1.30
C LEU A 203 -21.13 -2.08 -2.10
N LEU A 204 -20.65 -3.03 -2.90
CA LEU A 204 -19.50 -2.83 -3.76
C LEU A 204 -19.74 -1.71 -4.78
N LEU A 205 -20.92 -1.64 -5.35
CA LEU A 205 -21.26 -0.63 -6.34
C LEU A 205 -21.35 0.77 -5.68
N GLU A 206 -21.97 0.88 -4.52
CA GLU A 206 -22.08 2.13 -3.76
C GLU A 206 -20.67 2.63 -3.34
N GLU A 207 -19.83 1.77 -2.77
CA GLU A 207 -18.49 2.15 -2.37
C GLU A 207 -17.63 2.57 -3.55
N VAL A 208 -17.57 1.79 -4.63
CA VAL A 208 -16.69 2.07 -5.78
C VAL A 208 -17.21 3.24 -6.59
N VAL A 209 -18.48 3.19 -7.03
CA VAL A 209 -19.05 4.26 -7.88
C VAL A 209 -19.21 5.54 -7.08
N GLY A 210 -19.67 5.45 -5.84
CA GLY A 210 -19.78 6.60 -4.94
C GLY A 210 -18.42 7.27 -4.69
N GLY A 211 -17.37 6.48 -4.43
CA GLY A 211 -16.01 6.98 -4.28
C GLY A 211 -15.50 7.70 -5.53
N ILE A 212 -15.68 7.10 -6.72
CA ILE A 212 -15.27 7.73 -7.98
C ILE A 212 -16.05 9.04 -8.24
N VAL A 213 -17.36 9.02 -8.09
CA VAL A 213 -18.21 10.20 -8.32
C VAL A 213 -17.85 11.33 -7.35
N LEU A 214 -17.67 11.00 -6.07
CA LEU A 214 -17.23 11.96 -5.06
C LEU A 214 -15.85 12.52 -5.40
N GLY A 215 -14.89 11.67 -5.79
CA GLY A 215 -13.55 12.09 -6.20
C GLY A 215 -13.56 13.02 -7.41
N LEU A 216 -14.42 12.76 -8.41
CA LEU A 216 -14.63 13.67 -9.55
C LEU A 216 -15.19 15.02 -9.11
N ALA A 217 -16.17 15.02 -8.21
CA ALA A 217 -16.75 16.25 -7.66
C ALA A 217 -15.72 17.07 -6.87
N LEU A 218 -14.94 16.42 -5.99
CA LEU A 218 -13.89 17.05 -5.20
C LEU A 218 -12.76 17.59 -6.08
N GLY A 219 -12.31 16.83 -7.08
CA GLY A 219 -11.31 17.28 -8.04
C GLY A 219 -11.80 18.48 -8.87
N PHE A 220 -13.07 18.48 -9.28
CA PHE A 220 -13.67 19.63 -9.96
C PHE A 220 -13.77 20.87 -9.06
N ILE A 221 -14.16 20.69 -7.79
CA ILE A 221 -14.19 21.79 -6.80
C ILE A 221 -12.79 22.35 -6.61
N ALA A 222 -11.78 21.49 -6.42
CA ALA A 222 -10.39 21.91 -6.31
C ALA A 222 -9.94 22.70 -7.55
N TYR A 223 -10.18 22.18 -8.76
CA TYR A 223 -9.90 22.88 -10.01
C TYR A 223 -10.49 24.29 -10.05
N ARG A 224 -11.77 24.43 -9.66
CA ARG A 224 -12.45 25.73 -9.65
C ARG A 224 -11.84 26.70 -8.64
N LEU A 225 -11.46 26.22 -7.46
CA LEU A 225 -10.82 27.04 -6.43
C LEU A 225 -9.40 27.46 -6.82
N LEU A 226 -8.57 26.51 -7.22
CA LEU A 226 -7.17 26.75 -7.62
C LEU A 226 -7.06 27.71 -8.79
N LYS A 227 -7.98 27.64 -9.76
CA LYS A 227 -7.99 28.56 -10.91
C LYS A 227 -8.20 30.04 -10.56
N THR A 228 -8.70 30.34 -9.39
CA THR A 228 -9.06 31.72 -8.97
C THR A 228 -8.01 32.38 -8.09
N ILE A 229 -6.95 31.68 -7.74
CA ILE A 229 -5.91 32.15 -6.83
C ILE A 229 -4.52 31.82 -7.45
N ASP A 230 -3.50 32.52 -7.00
CA ASP A 230 -2.09 32.21 -7.28
C ASP A 230 -1.30 32.50 -6.00
N ASP A 231 -1.55 31.67 -4.98
CA ASP A 231 -0.86 31.70 -3.69
C ASP A 231 -0.62 30.27 -3.18
N TYR A 232 0.65 29.87 -3.20
CA TYR A 232 1.04 28.49 -2.88
C TYR A 232 0.56 28.02 -1.50
N SER A 233 0.51 28.90 -0.51
CA SER A 233 0.07 28.55 0.85
C SER A 233 -1.40 28.19 0.87
N THR A 234 -2.24 28.97 0.17
CA THR A 234 -3.67 28.74 0.05
C THR A 234 -3.93 27.50 -0.83
N GLU A 235 -3.17 27.27 -1.88
CA GLU A 235 -3.29 26.09 -2.74
C GLU A 235 -2.97 24.79 -1.99
N VAL A 236 -1.90 24.79 -1.19
CA VAL A 236 -1.58 23.66 -0.30
C VAL A 236 -2.74 23.42 0.70
N LEU A 237 -3.26 24.47 1.33
CA LEU A 237 -4.40 24.34 2.26
C LEU A 237 -5.66 23.77 1.58
N ILE A 238 -5.94 24.17 0.34
CA ILE A 238 -7.05 23.62 -0.46
C ILE A 238 -6.83 22.13 -0.69
N THR A 239 -5.63 21.71 -1.11
CA THR A 239 -5.36 20.28 -1.35
C THR A 239 -5.48 19.45 -0.08
N ILE A 240 -5.00 19.95 1.07
CA ILE A 240 -5.19 19.32 2.39
C ILE A 240 -6.69 19.19 2.73
N ALA A 241 -7.46 20.27 2.53
CA ALA A 241 -8.89 20.29 2.81
C ALA A 241 -9.65 19.29 1.92
N ILE A 242 -9.28 19.15 0.65
CA ILE A 242 -9.84 18.14 -0.26
C ILE A 242 -9.56 16.72 0.24
N VAL A 243 -8.35 16.44 0.70
CA VAL A 243 -7.98 15.11 1.22
C VAL A 243 -8.77 14.80 2.48
N MET A 244 -8.65 15.64 3.51
CA MET A 244 -9.28 15.39 4.82
C MET A 244 -10.82 15.47 4.73
N GLY A 245 -11.33 16.54 4.14
CA GLY A 245 -12.76 16.74 3.99
C GLY A 245 -13.41 15.72 3.07
N GLY A 246 -12.74 15.39 1.97
CA GLY A 246 -13.19 14.38 1.01
C GLY A 246 -13.25 12.98 1.60
N TYR A 247 -12.21 12.58 2.33
CA TYR A 247 -12.18 11.27 3.00
C TYR A 247 -13.28 11.17 4.07
N LEU A 248 -13.40 12.17 4.92
CA LEU A 248 -14.45 12.22 5.95
C LEU A 248 -15.86 12.22 5.34
N LEU A 249 -16.07 12.94 4.24
CA LEU A 249 -17.35 12.96 3.53
C LEU A 249 -17.65 11.59 2.90
N ALA A 250 -16.66 10.94 2.31
CA ALA A 250 -16.80 9.59 1.77
C ALA A 250 -17.25 8.61 2.84
N GLN A 251 -16.59 8.60 4.01
CA GLN A 251 -16.98 7.76 5.15
C GLN A 251 -18.43 7.98 5.58
N LYS A 252 -18.87 9.24 5.69
CA LYS A 252 -20.26 9.57 6.08
C LYS A 252 -21.30 9.13 5.06
N LEU A 253 -20.92 9.07 3.77
CA LEU A 253 -21.77 8.63 2.68
C LEU A 253 -21.67 7.13 2.39
N HIS A 254 -20.85 6.39 3.17
CA HIS A 254 -20.53 4.98 2.91
C HIS A 254 -19.89 4.72 1.54
N PHE A 255 -19.09 5.69 1.06
CA PHE A 255 -18.32 5.59 -0.18
C PHE A 255 -16.86 5.26 0.13
N SER A 256 -16.13 4.73 -0.85
CA SER A 256 -14.70 4.49 -0.69
C SER A 256 -13.90 5.80 -0.60
N GLY A 257 -13.43 6.14 0.61
CA GLY A 257 -12.52 7.27 0.85
C GLY A 257 -11.22 7.17 0.05
N PRO A 258 -10.53 6.01 0.06
CA PRO A 258 -9.33 5.80 -0.74
C PRO A 258 -9.53 6.10 -2.24
N LEU A 259 -10.60 5.59 -2.86
CA LEU A 259 -10.88 5.88 -4.27
C LEU A 259 -11.23 7.35 -4.52
N ALA A 260 -11.95 8.00 -3.60
CA ALA A 260 -12.31 9.41 -3.75
C ALA A 260 -11.07 10.32 -3.75
N VAL A 261 -10.13 10.11 -2.83
CA VAL A 261 -8.90 10.94 -2.77
C VAL A 261 -7.95 10.63 -3.93
N VAL A 262 -7.86 9.38 -4.40
CA VAL A 262 -7.08 9.02 -5.59
C VAL A 262 -7.62 9.73 -6.83
N VAL A 263 -8.93 9.67 -7.07
CA VAL A 263 -9.54 10.32 -8.24
C VAL A 263 -9.37 11.85 -8.17
N ALA A 264 -9.57 12.45 -7.00
CA ALA A 264 -9.32 13.88 -6.81
C ALA A 264 -7.86 14.26 -7.07
N GLY A 265 -6.90 13.48 -6.54
CA GLY A 265 -5.47 13.66 -6.76
C GLY A 265 -5.06 13.56 -8.23
N LEU A 266 -5.61 12.57 -8.96
CA LEU A 266 -5.37 12.42 -10.41
C LEU A 266 -5.89 13.60 -11.23
N ILE A 267 -7.01 14.22 -10.81
CA ILE A 267 -7.54 15.41 -11.50
C ILE A 267 -6.63 16.61 -11.25
N ILE A 268 -6.25 16.85 -9.99
CA ILE A 268 -5.40 17.99 -9.63
C ILE A 268 -3.99 17.82 -10.20
N GLY A 269 -3.46 16.59 -10.24
CA GLY A 269 -2.17 16.26 -10.81
C GLY A 269 -2.11 16.20 -12.33
N HIS A 270 -3.24 16.38 -13.04
CA HIS A 270 -3.28 16.34 -14.49
C HIS A 270 -2.60 17.57 -15.11
N ASP A 271 -1.64 17.37 -16.03
CA ASP A 271 -0.83 18.44 -16.63
C ASP A 271 -1.70 19.61 -17.16
N THR A 272 -2.77 19.32 -17.93
CA THR A 272 -3.70 20.36 -18.43
C THR A 272 -4.41 21.13 -17.31
N VAL A 273 -4.69 20.51 -16.17
CA VAL A 273 -5.30 21.18 -15.00
C VAL A 273 -4.27 22.10 -14.36
N ARG A 274 -3.06 21.63 -14.14
CA ARG A 274 -1.97 22.38 -13.55
C ARG A 274 -1.62 23.61 -14.39
N ASP A 275 -1.43 23.43 -15.70
CA ASP A 275 -1.15 24.52 -16.67
C ASP A 275 -2.20 25.64 -16.64
N HIS A 276 -3.47 25.32 -16.27
CA HIS A 276 -4.56 26.29 -16.25
C HIS A 276 -4.89 26.83 -14.87
N THR A 277 -4.31 26.27 -13.80
CA THR A 277 -4.69 26.60 -12.41
C THR A 277 -3.53 27.09 -11.57
N MET A 278 -2.30 26.70 -11.86
CA MET A 278 -1.12 27.00 -11.05
C MET A 278 -0.07 27.72 -11.90
N SER A 279 0.68 28.63 -11.28
CA SER A 279 1.94 29.12 -11.84
C SER A 279 3.07 28.10 -11.60
N ASP A 280 4.15 28.16 -12.40
CA ASP A 280 5.33 27.27 -12.23
C ASP A 280 5.86 27.27 -10.78
N MET A 281 5.73 28.40 -10.09
CA MET A 281 6.17 28.57 -8.72
C MET A 281 5.22 27.84 -7.75
N THR A 282 3.91 28.02 -7.87
CA THR A 282 2.95 27.39 -6.97
C THR A 282 2.89 25.88 -7.19
N GLU A 283 3.00 25.40 -8.44
CA GLU A 283 3.13 23.99 -8.77
C GLU A 283 4.34 23.35 -8.07
N LEU A 284 5.51 23.99 -8.18
CA LEU A 284 6.74 23.52 -7.52
C LEU A 284 6.56 23.40 -6.00
N TYR A 285 5.93 24.38 -5.35
CA TYR A 285 5.74 24.35 -3.90
C TYR A 285 4.71 23.32 -3.46
N VAL A 286 3.62 23.15 -4.19
CA VAL A 286 2.62 22.10 -3.94
C VAL A 286 3.27 20.72 -4.06
N ASP A 287 4.05 20.48 -5.12
CA ASP A 287 4.77 19.22 -5.31
C ASP A 287 5.77 18.96 -4.19
N LYS A 288 6.58 19.96 -3.81
CA LYS A 288 7.56 19.81 -2.71
C LYS A 288 6.90 19.59 -1.35
N PHE A 289 5.75 20.22 -1.11
CA PHE A 289 4.98 19.95 0.10
C PHE A 289 4.54 18.49 0.15
N TRP A 290 3.91 17.98 -0.92
CA TRP A 290 3.39 16.62 -0.94
C TRP A 290 4.49 15.56 -0.95
N GLU A 291 5.64 15.79 -1.61
CA GLU A 291 6.82 14.93 -1.50
C GLU A 291 7.33 14.84 -0.04
N THR A 292 7.42 15.98 0.64
CA THR A 292 7.91 16.04 2.03
C THR A 292 6.92 15.38 2.97
N TRP A 293 5.62 15.60 2.76
CA TRP A 293 4.55 15.02 3.56
C TRP A 293 4.47 13.50 3.40
N ASP A 294 4.60 13.01 2.15
CA ASP A 294 4.69 11.58 1.86
C ASP A 294 5.89 10.92 2.56
N ALA A 295 7.06 11.53 2.47
CA ALA A 295 8.26 11.04 3.15
C ALA A 295 8.09 10.99 4.69
N LEU A 296 7.50 12.04 5.28
CA LEU A 296 7.23 12.08 6.72
C LEU A 296 6.27 11.00 7.14
N LEU A 297 5.13 10.86 6.44
CA LEU A 297 4.12 9.85 6.77
C LEU A 297 4.66 8.44 6.59
N ASN A 298 5.40 8.16 5.52
CA ASN A 298 6.05 6.86 5.34
C ASN A 298 7.07 6.57 6.45
N GLY A 299 7.85 7.57 6.87
CA GLY A 299 8.76 7.43 8.00
C GLY A 299 8.04 7.05 9.30
N VAL A 300 6.97 7.78 9.63
CA VAL A 300 6.12 7.49 10.79
C VAL A 300 5.48 6.12 10.68
N LEU A 301 4.95 5.76 9.51
CA LEU A 301 4.34 4.47 9.22
C LEU A 301 5.30 3.31 9.54
N PHE A 302 6.52 3.37 9.02
CA PHE A 302 7.50 2.28 9.25
C PHE A 302 8.00 2.22 10.69
N VAL A 303 8.08 3.36 11.38
CA VAL A 303 8.36 3.38 12.83
C VAL A 303 7.23 2.72 13.61
N LEU A 304 5.97 3.06 13.30
CA LEU A 304 4.80 2.45 13.93
C LEU A 304 4.77 0.94 13.71
N ILE A 305 4.92 0.49 12.46
CA ILE A 305 4.99 -0.92 12.09
C ILE A 305 6.06 -1.66 12.89
N GLY A 306 7.25 -1.08 12.98
CA GLY A 306 8.34 -1.72 13.72
C GLY A 306 8.12 -1.75 15.24
N LEU A 307 7.53 -0.72 15.81
CA LEU A 307 7.20 -0.69 17.24
C LEU A 307 6.15 -1.72 17.64
N GLU A 308 5.17 -1.98 16.77
CA GLU A 308 4.11 -2.98 16.98
C GLU A 308 4.69 -4.39 17.18
N ILE A 309 5.84 -4.69 16.57
CA ILE A 309 6.55 -5.97 16.75
C ILE A 309 6.82 -6.29 18.24
N LEU A 310 6.97 -5.27 19.10
CA LEU A 310 7.26 -5.44 20.53
C LEU A 310 6.10 -6.07 21.32
N ILE A 311 4.86 -5.95 20.81
CA ILE A 311 3.66 -6.43 21.51
C ILE A 311 3.06 -7.69 20.87
N LEU A 312 3.60 -8.15 19.75
CA LEU A 312 3.09 -9.34 19.06
C LEU A 312 3.32 -10.64 19.86
N PRO A 313 2.30 -11.52 19.93
CA PRO A 313 2.43 -12.85 20.54
C PRO A 313 3.10 -13.83 19.55
N PHE A 314 4.43 -13.94 19.58
CA PHE A 314 5.16 -14.85 18.70
C PHE A 314 4.98 -16.31 19.12
N GLU A 315 4.18 -17.05 18.32
CA GLU A 315 4.07 -18.50 18.41
C GLU A 315 4.76 -19.17 17.22
N GLN A 316 5.35 -20.34 17.45
CA GLN A 316 6.11 -21.07 16.42
C GLN A 316 5.24 -21.42 15.19
N SER A 317 3.97 -21.82 15.41
CA SER A 317 3.01 -22.11 14.36
C SER A 317 2.72 -20.92 13.46
N TYR A 318 2.60 -19.72 14.04
CA TYR A 318 2.37 -18.48 13.29
C TYR A 318 3.57 -18.09 12.44
N ILE A 319 4.79 -18.27 13.00
CA ILE A 319 6.02 -17.98 12.26
C ILE A 319 6.17 -18.92 11.05
N ILE A 320 5.93 -20.22 11.25
CA ILE A 320 5.99 -21.20 10.16
C ILE A 320 4.93 -20.88 9.08
N ALA A 321 3.70 -20.55 9.51
CA ALA A 321 2.64 -20.14 8.61
C ALA A 321 3.02 -18.89 7.79
N GLY A 322 3.67 -17.89 8.42
CA GLY A 322 4.17 -16.70 7.76
C GLY A 322 5.21 -17.01 6.68
N VAL A 323 6.18 -17.87 6.99
CA VAL A 323 7.20 -18.27 6.01
C VAL A 323 6.58 -19.04 4.83
N ILE A 324 5.60 -19.91 5.09
CA ILE A 324 4.87 -20.63 4.04
C ILE A 324 3.97 -19.69 3.22
N ALA A 325 3.40 -18.66 3.84
CA ALA A 325 2.58 -17.67 3.14
C ALA A 325 3.36 -16.91 2.05
N ILE A 326 4.68 -16.70 2.22
CA ILE A 326 5.49 -15.98 1.24
C ILE A 326 5.40 -16.59 -0.18
N PRO A 327 5.79 -17.86 -0.42
CA PRO A 327 5.67 -18.46 -1.73
C PRO A 327 4.23 -18.55 -2.24
N ILE A 328 3.24 -18.73 -1.36
CA ILE A 328 1.82 -18.73 -1.72
C ILE A 328 1.42 -17.39 -2.31
N ILE A 329 1.76 -16.29 -1.64
CA ILE A 329 1.43 -14.93 -2.07
C ILE A 329 2.13 -14.58 -3.39
N LEU A 330 3.41 -14.95 -3.54
CA LEU A 330 4.15 -14.74 -4.79
C LEU A 330 3.56 -15.53 -5.95
N MET A 331 3.18 -16.78 -5.73
CA MET A 331 2.54 -17.61 -6.73
C MET A 331 1.16 -17.08 -7.11
N ALA A 332 0.32 -16.72 -6.13
CA ALA A 332 -1.00 -16.15 -6.37
C ALA A 332 -0.89 -14.85 -7.19
N ARG A 333 0.08 -13.98 -6.85
CA ARG A 333 0.33 -12.76 -7.61
C ARG A 333 0.81 -13.05 -9.03
N PHE A 334 1.74 -13.96 -9.22
CA PHE A 334 2.21 -14.34 -10.55
C PHE A 334 1.06 -14.84 -11.43
N VAL A 335 0.20 -15.69 -10.91
CA VAL A 335 -0.98 -16.21 -11.63
C VAL A 335 -1.98 -15.08 -11.92
N SER A 336 -2.28 -14.24 -10.94
CA SER A 336 -3.26 -13.14 -11.08
C SER A 336 -2.82 -12.07 -12.10
N LEU A 337 -1.54 -11.78 -12.21
CA LEU A 337 -0.96 -10.89 -13.23
C LEU A 337 -0.87 -11.56 -14.60
N GLY A 338 -0.56 -12.87 -14.64
CA GLY A 338 -0.35 -13.62 -15.88
C GLY A 338 -1.56 -13.63 -16.80
N ILE A 339 -2.77 -13.69 -16.25
CA ILE A 339 -4.02 -13.71 -17.03
C ILE A 339 -4.24 -12.40 -17.79
N PRO A 340 -4.26 -11.22 -17.14
CA PRO A 340 -4.38 -9.95 -17.87
C PRO A 340 -3.21 -9.70 -18.84
N ILE A 341 -1.97 -10.04 -18.46
CA ILE A 341 -0.81 -9.89 -19.35
C ILE A 341 -1.04 -10.69 -20.64
N LYS A 342 -1.45 -11.97 -20.55
CA LYS A 342 -1.73 -12.81 -21.72
C LYS A 342 -2.83 -12.23 -22.61
N PHE A 343 -3.87 -11.64 -22.00
CA PHE A 343 -4.97 -11.03 -22.71
C PHE A 343 -4.56 -9.75 -23.45
N TYR A 344 -3.82 -8.86 -22.79
CA TYR A 344 -3.43 -7.57 -23.35
C TYR A 344 -2.18 -7.61 -24.22
N LYS A 345 -1.33 -8.66 -24.11
CA LYS A 345 -0.07 -8.80 -24.89
C LYS A 345 -0.26 -8.69 -26.41
N LYS A 346 -1.46 -9.04 -26.91
CA LYS A 346 -1.79 -8.93 -28.35
C LYS A 346 -2.13 -7.51 -28.79
N LYS A 347 -2.53 -6.62 -27.86
CA LYS A 347 -3.01 -5.26 -28.15
C LYS A 347 -2.03 -4.17 -27.72
N LEU A 348 -1.19 -4.47 -26.76
CA LEU A 348 -0.24 -3.54 -26.16
C LEU A 348 1.12 -4.21 -26.04
N GLU A 349 2.18 -3.44 -26.29
CA GLU A 349 3.54 -3.90 -26.07
C GLU A 349 3.83 -4.02 -24.58
N PHE A 350 4.16 -5.22 -24.13
CA PHE A 350 4.68 -5.48 -22.80
C PHE A 350 6.19 -5.65 -22.87
N VAL A 351 6.87 -5.05 -21.90
CA VAL A 351 8.30 -5.32 -21.68
C VAL A 351 8.46 -6.82 -21.39
N PRO A 352 9.49 -7.48 -21.95
CA PRO A 352 9.77 -8.86 -21.60
C PRO A 352 9.84 -9.07 -20.10
N ASN A 353 9.38 -10.23 -19.64
CA ASN A 353 9.35 -10.58 -18.21
C ASN A 353 8.55 -9.64 -17.29
N THR A 354 7.67 -8.78 -17.84
CA THR A 354 6.81 -7.86 -17.04
C THR A 354 6.14 -8.58 -15.87
N GLY A 355 5.58 -9.78 -16.09
CA GLY A 355 4.91 -10.55 -15.04
C GLY A 355 5.83 -10.92 -13.88
N LEU A 356 7.07 -11.33 -14.15
CA LEU A 356 8.05 -11.63 -13.12
C LEU A 356 8.52 -10.39 -12.38
N ILE A 357 8.78 -9.29 -13.11
CA ILE A 357 9.22 -8.02 -12.51
C ILE A 357 8.12 -7.45 -11.62
N MET A 358 6.85 -7.44 -12.08
CA MET A 358 5.71 -6.98 -11.30
C MET A 358 5.40 -7.89 -10.11
N THR A 359 5.61 -9.21 -10.22
CA THR A 359 5.44 -10.14 -9.11
C THR A 359 6.48 -9.87 -8.03
N TRP A 360 7.74 -9.76 -8.40
CA TRP A 360 8.82 -9.50 -7.45
C TRP A 360 8.81 -8.07 -6.92
N GLY A 361 8.43 -7.09 -7.76
CA GLY A 361 8.32 -5.68 -7.40
C GLY A 361 7.03 -5.31 -6.67
N GLY A 362 6.07 -6.23 -6.52
CA GLY A 362 4.85 -5.99 -5.76
C GLY A 362 5.09 -6.12 -4.28
N LEU A 363 5.74 -5.12 -3.67
CA LEU A 363 5.98 -5.12 -2.24
C LEU A 363 4.67 -5.02 -1.46
N ARG A 364 4.65 -5.62 -0.29
CA ARG A 364 3.55 -5.46 0.67
C ARG A 364 3.95 -4.36 1.66
N GLY A 365 3.05 -3.43 1.90
CA GLY A 365 3.33 -2.25 2.69
C GLY A 365 2.49 -2.14 3.96
N GLY A 366 2.40 -0.92 4.48
CA GLY A 366 1.70 -0.59 5.71
C GLY A 366 0.20 -0.86 5.68
N ILE A 367 -0.44 -0.74 4.50
CA ILE A 367 -1.88 -0.99 4.34
C ILE A 367 -2.25 -2.42 4.77
N SER A 368 -1.43 -3.42 4.39
CA SER A 368 -1.68 -4.81 4.79
C SER A 368 -1.65 -4.98 6.31
N ILE A 369 -0.73 -4.32 7.00
CA ILE A 369 -0.63 -4.36 8.46
C ILE A 369 -1.79 -3.58 9.09
N ALA A 370 -2.12 -2.41 8.56
CA ALA A 370 -3.25 -1.62 9.04
C ALA A 370 -4.56 -2.40 8.99
N LEU A 371 -4.83 -3.08 7.87
CA LEU A 371 -6.01 -3.94 7.73
C LEU A 371 -5.95 -5.17 8.65
N ALA A 372 -4.77 -5.76 8.86
CA ALA A 372 -4.63 -6.88 9.79
C ALA A 372 -4.92 -6.48 11.25
N LEU A 373 -4.58 -5.25 11.64
CA LEU A 373 -4.87 -4.68 12.96
C LEU A 373 -6.37 -4.42 13.21
N THR A 374 -7.20 -4.34 12.17
CA THR A 374 -8.66 -4.21 12.32
C THR A 374 -9.36 -5.53 12.63
N LEU A 375 -8.67 -6.66 12.44
CA LEU A 375 -9.25 -7.98 12.70
C LEU A 375 -9.49 -8.18 14.20
N THR A 376 -10.63 -8.78 14.54
CA THR A 376 -10.94 -9.16 15.91
C THR A 376 -10.34 -10.52 16.27
N LYS A 377 -10.26 -10.85 17.55
CA LYS A 377 -9.79 -12.18 17.99
C LYS A 377 -10.63 -13.33 17.44
N GLU A 378 -11.92 -13.11 17.27
CA GLU A 378 -12.84 -14.08 16.64
C GLU A 378 -12.49 -14.32 15.16
N MET A 379 -11.91 -13.32 14.49
CA MET A 379 -11.42 -13.38 13.11
C MET A 379 -9.97 -13.88 13.02
N SER A 380 -9.44 -14.47 14.09
CA SER A 380 -8.05 -14.96 14.15
C SER A 380 -7.00 -13.84 13.92
N SER A 381 -7.17 -12.70 14.60
CA SER A 381 -6.26 -11.53 14.46
C SER A 381 -4.81 -11.88 14.73
N ASP A 382 -4.50 -12.62 15.80
CA ASP A 382 -3.13 -12.89 16.23
C ASP A 382 -2.31 -13.65 15.17
N PRO A 383 -2.74 -14.81 14.63
CA PRO A 383 -2.00 -15.49 13.57
C PRO A 383 -1.90 -14.64 12.29
N PHE A 384 -2.98 -14.01 11.82
CA PHE A 384 -2.94 -13.23 10.60
C PHE A 384 -2.06 -11.98 10.72
N LEU A 385 -2.03 -11.35 11.87
CA LEU A 385 -1.16 -10.21 12.12
C LEU A 385 0.31 -10.62 12.01
N ILE A 386 0.72 -11.71 12.68
CA ILE A 386 2.10 -12.21 12.64
C ILE A 386 2.48 -12.67 11.23
N ILE A 387 1.60 -13.41 10.53
CA ILE A 387 1.81 -13.83 9.15
C ILE A 387 2.02 -12.60 8.26
N THR A 388 1.19 -11.57 8.42
CA THR A 388 1.30 -10.31 7.66
C THR A 388 2.63 -9.63 7.91
N TYR A 389 3.06 -9.53 9.18
CA TYR A 389 4.37 -8.95 9.51
C TYR A 389 5.53 -9.68 8.85
N ILE A 390 5.55 -11.01 8.90
CA ILE A 390 6.61 -11.82 8.29
C ILE A 390 6.65 -11.59 6.76
N VAL A 391 5.49 -11.56 6.12
CA VAL A 391 5.39 -11.29 4.68
C VAL A 391 5.85 -9.89 4.34
N VAL A 392 5.44 -8.86 5.09
CA VAL A 392 5.82 -7.46 4.86
C VAL A 392 7.32 -7.27 5.08
N ILE A 393 7.88 -7.81 6.16
CA ILE A 393 9.32 -7.75 6.43
C ILE A 393 10.13 -8.41 5.30
N PHE A 394 9.73 -9.62 4.87
CA PHE A 394 10.35 -10.29 3.74
C PHE A 394 10.24 -9.43 2.47
N SER A 395 9.06 -8.90 2.21
CA SER A 395 8.80 -8.10 1.03
C SER A 395 9.70 -6.85 0.97
N ILE A 396 9.77 -6.09 2.04
CA ILE A 396 10.56 -4.85 2.04
C ILE A 396 12.06 -5.13 2.07
N ILE A 397 12.52 -6.09 2.87
CA ILE A 397 13.96 -6.38 3.00
C ILE A 397 14.44 -7.20 1.80
N VAL A 398 13.83 -8.36 1.52
CA VAL A 398 14.36 -9.27 0.51
C VAL A 398 14.00 -8.82 -0.90
N GLN A 399 12.70 -8.62 -1.17
CA GLN A 399 12.25 -8.18 -2.49
C GLN A 399 12.72 -6.75 -2.77
N GLY A 400 12.53 -5.81 -1.83
CA GLY A 400 12.90 -4.41 -1.97
C GLY A 400 14.39 -4.23 -2.29
N LEU A 401 15.31 -4.88 -1.57
CA LEU A 401 16.75 -4.76 -1.83
C LEU A 401 17.21 -5.50 -3.08
N SER A 402 16.48 -6.52 -3.53
CA SER A 402 16.87 -7.34 -4.69
C SER A 402 16.20 -6.94 -6.00
N ILE A 403 15.10 -6.17 -5.98
CA ILE A 403 14.31 -5.84 -7.18
C ILE A 403 15.17 -5.17 -8.28
N GLY A 404 16.10 -4.30 -7.91
CA GLY A 404 17.00 -3.65 -8.87
C GLY A 404 17.86 -4.66 -9.64
N LYS A 405 18.42 -5.65 -8.93
CA LYS A 405 19.22 -6.71 -9.55
C LYS A 405 18.35 -7.64 -10.42
N VAL A 406 17.15 -7.98 -9.93
CA VAL A 406 16.19 -8.82 -10.66
C VAL A 406 15.73 -8.12 -11.94
N ALA A 407 15.36 -6.84 -11.87
CA ALA A 407 14.94 -6.07 -13.03
C ALA A 407 16.05 -5.95 -14.07
N ASN A 408 17.27 -5.60 -13.64
CA ASN A 408 18.43 -5.52 -14.53
C ASN A 408 18.72 -6.85 -15.25
N LYS A 409 18.68 -7.97 -14.53
CA LYS A 409 18.91 -9.27 -15.12
C LYS A 409 17.83 -9.64 -16.14
N LEU A 410 16.55 -9.45 -15.78
CA LEU A 410 15.43 -9.84 -16.64
C LEU A 410 15.24 -8.94 -17.86
N ILE A 411 15.64 -7.66 -17.79
CA ILE A 411 15.58 -6.71 -18.92
C ILE A 411 16.85 -6.82 -19.75
N GLY A 412 18.04 -6.95 -19.13
CA GLY A 412 19.33 -7.00 -19.81
C GLY A 412 19.54 -8.25 -20.64
N GLU A 413 18.97 -9.39 -20.26
CA GLU A 413 19.03 -10.63 -21.04
C GLU A 413 18.38 -10.49 -22.43
N HIS A 414 17.40 -9.59 -22.59
CA HIS A 414 16.75 -9.34 -23.88
C HIS A 414 17.47 -8.34 -24.79
N HIS A 415 18.21 -7.39 -24.23
CA HIS A 415 19.05 -6.50 -25.06
C HIS A 415 20.19 -7.26 -25.74
N VAL A 416 20.64 -8.36 -25.13
CA VAL A 416 21.69 -9.23 -25.73
C VAL A 416 21.11 -10.13 -26.83
N GLU A 417 19.87 -10.62 -26.69
CA GLU A 417 19.20 -11.44 -27.71
C GLU A 417 18.80 -10.63 -28.95
N GLU A 418 18.27 -9.41 -28.80
CA GLU A 418 17.91 -8.54 -29.95
C GLU A 418 19.15 -8.11 -30.75
N VAL A 419 20.30 -7.90 -30.10
CA VAL A 419 21.57 -7.58 -30.79
C VAL A 419 22.19 -8.84 -31.47
N SER A 420 21.91 -10.03 -30.96
CA SER A 420 22.44 -11.28 -31.56
C SER A 420 21.60 -11.82 -32.72
N ILE A 421 20.36 -11.39 -32.88
CA ILE A 421 19.47 -11.78 -34.00
C ILE A 421 19.54 -10.77 -35.16
N GLY A 422 20.16 -9.60 -34.95
CA GLY A 422 20.35 -8.54 -35.95
C GLY A 422 21.67 -8.61 -36.75
N HIS A 423 22.39 -9.71 -36.71
CA HIS A 423 23.59 -9.95 -37.53
C HIS A 423 23.42 -11.15 -38.47
#